data_3923042194285eec2316322e058a891a
#
_entry.id   3923042194285eec2316322e058a891a
#
_cell.length_a   1.000
_cell.length_b   1.000
_cell.length_c   1.000
_cell.angle_alpha   90.00
_cell.angle_beta   90.00
_cell.angle_gamma   90.00
#
_symmetry.space_group_name_H-M   'P 1'
#
loop_
_entity.id
_entity.type
_entity.pdbx_description
1 polymer ?
#
loop_
_entity_poly.entity_id
_entity_poly.type
_entity_poly.pdbx_seq_one_letter_code
_entity_poly.pdbx_strand_id
1 'polypeptide(L)' 'MKKPELYSISYKGKVLHKDLSRDEYFEKMQDLADEFFKNGTPHPLELDTDVKNPPEKFTF' A
#
# COMPACT_ATOMS: atom_id res chain seq x y z
N MET A 1 1.97 5.61 -23.81
CA MET A 1 1.06 5.16 -22.77
C MET A 1 1.74 5.03 -21.43
N LYS A 2 1.08 5.47 -20.42
CA LYS A 2 1.66 5.41 -19.10
C LYS A 2 1.40 4.06 -18.48
N LYS A 3 2.39 3.56 -17.78
CA LYS A 3 2.21 2.33 -17.03
C LYS A 3 1.40 2.65 -15.77
N PRO A 4 0.54 1.73 -15.36
CA PRO A 4 -0.23 1.96 -14.15
C PRO A 4 0.68 1.94 -12.93
N GLU A 5 0.30 2.73 -11.93
CA GLU A 5 0.96 2.68 -10.66
C GLU A 5 0.52 1.42 -9.92
N LEU A 6 1.48 0.72 -9.40
CA LEU A 6 1.20 -0.48 -8.62
C LEU A 6 1.71 -0.27 -7.21
N TYR A 7 0.90 -0.65 -6.25
CA TYR A 7 1.22 -0.43 -4.86
C TYR A 7 1.47 -1.74 -4.16
N SER A 8 2.35 -1.70 -3.18
CA SER A 8 2.63 -2.87 -2.35
C SER A 8 2.55 -2.45 -0.90
N ILE A 9 2.06 -3.34 -0.07
CA ILE A 9 1.94 -3.08 1.35
C ILE A 9 2.76 -4.12 2.10
N SER A 10 3.65 -3.65 2.97
CA SER A 10 4.49 -4.52 3.77
C SER A 10 4.25 -4.26 5.25
N TYR A 11 4.47 -5.27 6.04
CA TYR A 11 4.36 -5.17 7.48
C TYR A 11 5.55 -5.86 8.11
N LYS A 12 6.35 -5.08 8.82
CA LYS A 12 7.55 -5.59 9.49
C LYS A 12 8.44 -6.37 8.52
N GLY A 13 8.63 -5.80 7.33
CA GLY A 13 9.49 -6.41 6.33
C GLY A 13 8.86 -7.54 5.53
N LYS A 14 7.60 -7.84 5.80
CA LYS A 14 6.91 -8.91 5.09
C LYS A 14 5.87 -8.30 4.17
N VAL A 15 5.92 -8.67 2.90
CA VAL A 15 4.97 -8.14 1.93
C VAL A 15 3.64 -8.83 2.11
N LEU A 16 2.62 -8.04 2.42
CA LEU A 16 1.27 -8.55 2.59
C LEU A 16 0.51 -8.57 1.27
N HIS A 17 0.65 -7.49 0.51
CA HIS A 17 -0.01 -7.35 -0.77
C HIS A 17 0.93 -6.68 -1.74
N LYS A 18 0.85 -7.04 -3.00
CA LYS A 18 1.67 -6.40 -4.02
C LYS A 18 0.88 -6.30 -5.31
N ASP A 19 1.37 -5.43 -6.19
CA ASP A 19 0.77 -5.23 -7.50
C ASP A 19 -0.70 -4.83 -7.37
N LEU A 20 -0.96 -3.91 -6.46
CA LEU A 20 -2.30 -3.38 -6.24
C LEU A 20 -2.48 -2.13 -7.06
N SER A 21 -3.63 -2.00 -7.69
CA SER A 21 -4.01 -0.74 -8.31
C SER A 21 -4.31 0.27 -7.22
N ARG A 22 -4.48 1.55 -7.62
CA ARG A 22 -4.79 2.58 -6.63
C ARG A 22 -6.05 2.24 -5.85
N ASP A 23 -7.09 1.81 -6.55
CA ASP A 23 -8.35 1.48 -5.90
C ASP A 23 -8.19 0.29 -4.97
N GLU A 24 -7.49 -0.72 -5.44
CA GLU A 24 -7.24 -1.90 -4.63
C GLU A 24 -6.40 -1.54 -3.41
N TYR A 25 -5.44 -0.64 -3.59
CA TYR A 25 -4.62 -0.22 -2.47
C TYR A 25 -5.47 0.43 -1.39
N PHE A 26 -6.38 1.31 -1.77
CA PHE A 26 -7.25 1.94 -0.79
C PHE A 26 -8.14 0.93 -0.08
N GLU A 27 -8.66 -0.03 -0.82
CA GLU A 27 -9.48 -1.06 -0.22
C GLU A 27 -8.69 -1.88 0.80
N LYS A 28 -7.48 -2.25 0.44
CA LYS A 28 -6.64 -3.03 1.35
C LYS A 28 -6.27 -2.23 2.59
N MET A 29 -6.01 -0.96 2.42
CA MET A 29 -5.70 -0.12 3.56
C MET A 29 -6.88 -0.01 4.50
N GLN A 30 -8.09 0.06 3.97
CA GLN A 30 -9.29 0.07 4.80
C GLN A 30 -9.45 -1.25 5.55
N ASP A 31 -9.21 -2.35 4.86
CA ASP A 31 -9.29 -3.65 5.51
C ASP A 31 -8.28 -3.75 6.66
N LEU A 32 -7.08 -3.27 6.42
CA LEU A 32 -6.05 -3.31 7.47
C LEU A 32 -6.42 -2.41 8.64
N ALA A 33 -7.05 -1.28 8.36
CA ALA A 33 -7.50 -0.39 9.42
C ALA A 33 -8.57 -1.08 10.26
N ASP A 34 -9.50 -1.78 9.62
CA ASP A 34 -10.52 -2.53 10.33
C ASP A 34 -9.89 -3.60 11.20
N GLU A 35 -8.90 -4.29 10.66
CA GLU A 35 -8.20 -5.31 11.43
C GLU A 35 -7.56 -4.72 12.67
N PHE A 36 -6.96 -3.54 12.50
CA PHE A 36 -6.34 -2.87 13.63
C PHE A 36 -7.37 -2.54 14.70
N PHE A 37 -8.54 -2.08 14.28
CA PHE A 37 -9.60 -1.76 15.21
C PHE A 37 -10.05 -2.97 16.00
N LYS A 38 -10.11 -4.12 15.33
CA LYS A 38 -10.61 -5.33 15.95
C LYS A 38 -9.56 -6.06 16.76
N ASN A 39 -8.37 -6.13 16.23
CA ASN A 39 -7.33 -6.98 16.79
C ASN A 39 -6.13 -6.22 17.33
N GLY A 40 -6.04 -4.93 17.04
CA GLY A 40 -4.88 -4.14 17.44
C GLY A 40 -3.69 -4.31 16.54
N THR A 41 -3.80 -5.12 15.49
CA THR A 41 -2.72 -5.33 14.52
C THR A 41 -3.33 -5.50 13.14
N PRO A 42 -2.61 -5.15 12.11
CA PRO A 42 -1.28 -4.50 12.11
C PRO A 42 -1.43 -3.02 12.45
N HIS A 43 -0.46 -2.49 13.16
CA HIS A 43 -0.48 -1.06 13.48
C HIS A 43 -0.16 -0.26 12.24
N PRO A 44 -0.96 0.79 11.94
CA PRO A 44 -0.75 1.53 10.70
C PRO A 44 0.64 2.13 10.57
N LEU A 45 1.26 2.50 11.67
CA LEU A 45 2.60 3.07 11.62
C LEU A 45 3.67 2.05 11.27
N GLU A 46 3.35 0.77 11.37
CA GLU A 46 4.29 -0.29 11.03
C GLU A 46 4.11 -0.78 9.60
N LEU A 47 3.15 -0.24 8.89
CA LEU A 47 2.91 -0.60 7.51
C LEU A 47 3.77 0.25 6.60
N ASP A 48 4.37 -0.39 5.62
CA ASP A 48 5.16 0.30 4.61
C ASP A 48 4.48 0.17 3.27
N THR A 49 4.53 1.23 2.50
CA THR A 49 3.94 1.24 1.17
C THR A 49 5.03 1.50 0.15
N ASP A 50 5.08 0.65 -0.87
CA ASP A 50 5.97 0.84 -2.00
C ASP A 50 5.15 1.10 -3.24
N VAL A 51 5.62 1.98 -4.08
CA VAL A 51 4.95 2.30 -5.33
C VAL A 51 5.85 1.87 -6.48
N LYS A 52 5.31 1.01 -7.32
CA LYS A 52 5.99 0.57 -8.52
C LYS A 52 5.49 1.40 -9.68
N ASN A 53 6.40 1.82 -10.55
CA ASN A 53 6.06 2.69 -11.67
C ASN A 53 5.39 3.97 -11.18
N PRO A 54 6.05 4.70 -10.27
CA PRO A 54 5.44 5.92 -9.75
C PRO A 54 5.24 6.94 -10.87
N PRO A 55 4.31 7.88 -10.67
CA PRO A 55 4.09 8.89 -11.68
C PRO A 55 5.37 9.68 -11.90
N GLU A 56 5.51 10.13 -13.12
CA GLU A 56 6.68 10.89 -13.48
C GLU A 56 6.73 12.18 -12.68
N LYS A 57 7.85 12.40 -12.05
CA LYS A 57 7.98 13.60 -11.24
C LYS A 57 8.64 14.68 -12.07
N PHE A 58 8.27 15.89 -11.77
CA PHE A 58 8.90 17.02 -12.43
C PHE A 58 10.26 17.24 -11.85
N THR A 59 11.21 17.42 -12.71
CA THR A 59 12.53 17.81 -12.31
C THR A 59 12.78 19.20 -12.79
N PHE A 60 13.34 19.99 -11.96
CA PHE A 60 13.61 21.37 -12.29
C PHE A 60 15.07 21.62 -12.39
#